data_b20cb25520bd63225c0fcbbc8f092095
#
_entry.id   b20cb25520bd63225c0fcbbc8f092095
#
_cell.length_a   1.000
_cell.length_b   1.000
_cell.length_c   1.000
_cell.angle_alpha   90.00
_cell.angle_beta   90.00
_cell.angle_gamma   90.00
#
_symmetry.space_group_name_H-M   'P 1'
#
loop_
_entity.id
_entity.type
_entity.pdbx_description
1 polymer ?
#
loop_
_entity_poly.entity_id
_entity_poly.type
_entity_poly.pdbx_seq_one_letter_code
_entity_poly.pdbx_strand_id
1 'polypeptide(L)'
;MHLFNLKKSLVSLYICLVALLAVVTFVEHVRGTEFVEKYVYHTVWFCCLWGVLAALAVVVLVKRQLWRHLPALLLHGSFLFILVGAMITFSCSKKGYMHLTVGTEVGTFIDQDSKRVIELPFTLCLDSFRVEYYPGTEAPADYVSYIRDAEPVSMNRILSRQGYRFYQSSFDDDKEGSWLSVNYDPWGIGVTYAGYILLGISMLWMLVGRSGEFRRLLRHPLLRKGGMFVWLLMAVVTVVQAENRSLPALALRQADSLAFKQVIYHDRVVPFNTLARDFVLKLTGKPSYGGMTPEQVVGGWLLRPEVWQNEPMIYIKLSLIHISEPTRRTP
;
A
#
# COMPACT_ATOMS: atom_id res chain seq x y z
N MET A 1 -23.48 -22.10 -30.98
CA MET A 1 -23.43 -20.67 -31.30
C MET A 1 -23.72 -19.76 -30.10
N HIS A 2 -24.77 -19.97 -29.32
CA HIS A 2 -25.08 -19.16 -28.11
C HIS A 2 -23.99 -19.11 -27.02
N LEU A 3 -23.30 -20.23 -26.75
CA LEU A 3 -22.27 -20.31 -25.72
C LEU A 3 -20.99 -19.54 -26.08
N PHE A 4 -20.67 -19.48 -27.38
CA PHE A 4 -19.53 -18.73 -27.89
C PHE A 4 -19.76 -17.22 -27.79
N ASN A 5 -21.00 -16.78 -28.08
CA ASN A 5 -21.38 -15.38 -27.93
C ASN A 5 -21.37 -14.94 -26.45
N LEU A 6 -21.86 -15.79 -25.54
CA LEU A 6 -21.85 -15.49 -24.11
C LEU A 6 -20.42 -15.31 -23.55
N LYS A 7 -19.46 -16.15 -23.97
CA LYS A 7 -18.06 -16.00 -23.60
C LYS A 7 -17.47 -14.70 -24.14
N LYS A 8 -17.77 -14.36 -25.40
CA LYS A 8 -17.31 -13.10 -25.98
C LYS A 8 -17.88 -11.91 -25.24
N SER A 9 -19.17 -11.91 -24.90
CA SER A 9 -19.82 -10.84 -24.13
C SER A 9 -19.18 -10.68 -22.74
N LEU A 10 -18.90 -11.79 -22.04
CA LEU A 10 -18.26 -11.73 -20.72
C LEU A 10 -16.84 -11.14 -20.81
N VAL A 11 -16.04 -11.59 -21.79
CA VAL A 11 -14.69 -11.08 -22.00
C VAL A 11 -14.72 -9.60 -22.40
N SER A 12 -15.63 -9.22 -23.28
CA SER A 12 -15.78 -7.83 -23.70
C SER A 12 -16.17 -6.92 -22.53
N LEU A 13 -17.13 -7.36 -21.72
CA LEU A 13 -17.55 -6.62 -20.51
C LEU A 13 -16.40 -6.49 -19.51
N TYR A 14 -15.62 -7.56 -19.33
CA TYR A 14 -14.45 -7.54 -18.46
C TYR A 14 -13.39 -6.55 -18.96
N ILE A 15 -13.10 -6.54 -20.26
CA ILE A 15 -12.15 -5.59 -20.86
C ILE A 15 -12.64 -4.15 -20.68
N CYS A 16 -13.94 -3.89 -20.89
CA CYS A 16 -14.53 -2.58 -20.65
C CYS A 16 -14.40 -2.16 -19.18
N LEU A 17 -14.63 -3.08 -18.24
CA LEU A 17 -14.47 -2.81 -16.82
C LEU A 17 -13.01 -2.46 -16.47
N VAL A 18 -12.05 -3.22 -16.98
CA VAL A 18 -10.62 -2.94 -16.76
C VAL A 18 -10.23 -1.58 -17.33
N ALA A 19 -10.68 -1.26 -18.53
CA ALA A 19 -10.45 0.05 -19.15
C ALA A 19 -11.09 1.18 -18.33
N LEU A 20 -12.32 0.98 -17.85
CA LEU A 20 -12.99 1.92 -16.96
C LEU A 20 -12.18 2.16 -15.67
N LEU A 21 -11.75 1.10 -14.99
CA LEU A 21 -10.95 1.22 -13.78
C LEU A 21 -9.63 1.95 -14.01
N ALA A 22 -8.98 1.68 -15.15
CA ALA A 22 -7.78 2.41 -15.53
C ALA A 22 -8.03 3.92 -15.70
N VAL A 23 -9.11 4.29 -16.41
CA VAL A 23 -9.52 5.69 -16.56
C VAL A 23 -9.85 6.32 -15.20
N VAL A 24 -10.57 5.60 -14.36
CA VAL A 24 -10.95 6.06 -13.01
C VAL A 24 -9.71 6.33 -12.15
N THR A 25 -8.66 5.51 -12.27
CA THR A 25 -7.38 5.74 -11.57
C THR A 25 -6.72 7.06 -12.00
N PHE A 26 -6.77 7.42 -13.29
CA PHE A 26 -6.27 8.73 -13.73
C PHE A 26 -7.15 9.88 -13.20
N VAL A 27 -8.46 9.70 -13.17
CA VAL A 27 -9.38 10.70 -12.58
C VAL A 27 -9.08 10.88 -11.08
N GLU A 28 -8.84 9.79 -10.37
CA GLU A 28 -8.46 9.81 -8.95
C GLU A 28 -7.16 10.59 -8.72
N HIS A 29 -6.16 10.40 -9.57
CA HIS A 29 -4.91 11.17 -9.50
C HIS A 29 -5.14 12.68 -9.64
N VAL A 30 -6.07 13.10 -10.48
CA VAL A 30 -6.34 14.53 -10.77
C VAL A 30 -7.33 15.16 -9.80
N ARG A 31 -8.38 14.42 -9.41
CA ARG A 31 -9.52 14.94 -8.64
C ARG A 31 -9.56 14.48 -7.18
N GLY A 32 -8.66 13.57 -6.79
CA GLY A 32 -8.59 13.00 -5.46
C GLY A 32 -9.53 11.80 -5.25
N THR A 33 -9.21 11.02 -4.22
CA THR A 33 -9.90 9.77 -3.89
C THR A 33 -11.35 10.00 -3.47
N GLU A 34 -11.64 11.05 -2.70
CA GLU A 34 -13.02 11.37 -2.25
C GLU A 34 -13.99 11.61 -3.42
N PHE A 35 -13.50 12.26 -4.49
CA PHE A 35 -14.30 12.49 -5.70
C PHE A 35 -14.69 11.18 -6.36
N VAL A 36 -13.71 10.27 -6.55
CA VAL A 36 -13.95 8.99 -7.22
C VAL A 36 -14.79 8.05 -6.37
N GLU A 37 -14.56 8.03 -5.05
CA GLU A 37 -15.38 7.27 -4.13
C GLU A 37 -16.86 7.67 -4.23
N LYS A 38 -17.14 8.96 -4.20
CA LYS A 38 -18.50 9.50 -4.25
C LYS A 38 -19.19 9.33 -5.62
N TYR A 39 -18.50 9.61 -6.72
CA TYR A 39 -19.11 9.70 -8.05
C TYR A 39 -18.96 8.43 -8.90
N VAL A 40 -18.10 7.48 -8.48
CA VAL A 40 -17.90 6.22 -9.20
C VAL A 40 -18.19 5.03 -8.29
N TYR A 41 -17.39 4.83 -7.24
CA TYR A 41 -17.41 3.58 -6.48
C TYR A 41 -18.68 3.41 -5.62
N HIS A 42 -19.21 4.48 -5.02
CA HIS A 42 -20.45 4.45 -4.24
C HIS A 42 -21.71 4.70 -5.07
N THR A 43 -21.66 4.51 -6.40
CA THR A 43 -22.82 4.71 -7.26
C THR A 43 -23.53 3.40 -7.57
N VAL A 44 -24.86 3.50 -7.72
CA VAL A 44 -25.72 2.36 -8.09
C VAL A 44 -25.31 1.74 -9.43
N TRP A 45 -24.94 2.57 -10.42
CA TRP A 45 -24.54 2.08 -11.73
C TRP A 45 -23.29 1.20 -11.68
N PHE A 46 -22.32 1.54 -10.83
CA PHE A 46 -21.10 0.77 -10.64
C PHE A 46 -21.38 -0.57 -9.94
N CYS A 47 -22.25 -0.57 -8.92
CA CYS A 47 -22.73 -1.80 -8.30
C CYS A 47 -23.49 -2.69 -9.28
N CYS A 48 -24.34 -2.11 -10.13
CA CYS A 48 -25.06 -2.86 -11.18
C CYS A 48 -24.09 -3.48 -12.21
N LEU A 49 -23.02 -2.77 -12.59
CA LEU A 49 -22.01 -3.28 -13.51
C LEU A 49 -21.33 -4.55 -12.94
N TRP A 50 -20.95 -4.53 -11.67
CA TRP A 50 -20.40 -5.69 -10.97
C TRP A 50 -21.43 -6.82 -10.83
N GLY A 51 -22.69 -6.48 -10.54
CA GLY A 51 -23.78 -7.44 -10.46
C GLY A 51 -24.04 -8.16 -11.80
N VAL A 52 -24.03 -7.44 -12.92
CA VAL A 52 -24.16 -8.03 -14.27
C VAL A 52 -22.97 -8.93 -14.57
N LEU A 53 -21.74 -8.51 -14.25
CA LEU A 53 -20.54 -9.31 -14.43
C LEU A 53 -20.61 -10.61 -13.62
N ALA A 54 -21.01 -10.53 -12.35
CA ALA A 54 -21.20 -11.69 -11.50
C ALA A 54 -22.28 -12.65 -12.03
N ALA A 55 -23.43 -12.14 -12.46
CA ALA A 55 -24.50 -12.95 -13.04
C ALA A 55 -24.04 -13.66 -14.31
N LEU A 56 -23.35 -12.98 -15.20
CA LEU A 56 -22.78 -13.59 -16.42
C LEU A 56 -21.73 -14.66 -16.08
N ALA A 57 -20.90 -14.41 -15.09
CA ALA A 57 -19.91 -15.37 -14.62
C ALA A 57 -20.58 -16.65 -14.09
N VAL A 58 -21.64 -16.52 -13.29
CA VAL A 58 -22.43 -17.66 -12.80
C VAL A 58 -23.04 -18.44 -13.96
N VAL A 59 -23.66 -17.74 -14.94
CA VAL A 59 -24.26 -18.40 -16.12
C VAL A 59 -23.20 -19.18 -16.92
N VAL A 60 -22.00 -18.62 -17.10
CA VAL A 60 -20.89 -19.33 -17.77
C VAL A 60 -20.44 -20.54 -16.96
N LEU A 61 -20.31 -20.40 -15.64
CA LEU A 61 -19.93 -21.46 -14.72
C LEU A 61 -20.91 -22.62 -14.79
N VAL A 62 -22.20 -22.33 -14.78
CA VAL A 62 -23.27 -23.32 -14.90
C VAL A 62 -23.25 -23.98 -16.28
N LYS A 63 -23.29 -23.22 -17.36
CA LYS A 63 -23.34 -23.76 -18.74
C LYS A 63 -22.10 -24.54 -19.13
N ARG A 64 -20.92 -24.22 -18.55
CA ARG A 64 -19.69 -24.96 -18.80
C ARG A 64 -19.47 -26.13 -17.85
N GLN A 65 -20.42 -26.36 -16.94
CA GLN A 65 -20.33 -27.41 -15.93
C GLN A 65 -19.01 -27.39 -15.14
N LEU A 66 -18.51 -26.18 -14.84
CA LEU A 66 -17.26 -25.98 -14.11
C LEU A 66 -17.34 -26.53 -12.68
N TRP A 67 -18.55 -26.77 -12.14
CA TRP A 67 -18.74 -27.46 -10.85
C TRP A 67 -18.20 -28.90 -10.83
N ARG A 68 -17.97 -29.52 -11.99
CA ARG A 68 -17.36 -30.85 -12.09
C ARG A 68 -15.85 -30.82 -11.81
N HIS A 69 -15.23 -29.64 -11.86
CA HIS A 69 -13.82 -29.43 -11.60
C HIS A 69 -13.65 -28.60 -10.32
N LEU A 70 -13.49 -29.28 -9.17
CA LEU A 70 -13.46 -28.67 -7.86
C LEU A 70 -12.51 -27.45 -7.73
N PRO A 71 -11.26 -27.50 -8.23
CA PRO A 71 -10.38 -26.31 -8.17
C PRO A 71 -10.92 -25.10 -8.95
N ALA A 72 -11.52 -25.33 -10.12
CA ALA A 72 -12.12 -24.26 -10.92
C ALA A 72 -13.40 -23.72 -10.27
N LEU A 73 -14.22 -24.57 -9.66
CA LEU A 73 -15.39 -24.16 -8.90
C LEU A 73 -15.00 -23.29 -7.72
N LEU A 74 -13.99 -23.69 -6.94
CA LEU A 74 -13.49 -22.93 -5.80
C LEU A 74 -12.92 -21.58 -6.23
N LEU A 75 -12.17 -21.54 -7.34
CA LEU A 75 -11.62 -20.29 -7.88
C LEU A 75 -12.73 -19.30 -8.25
N HIS A 76 -13.71 -19.72 -9.04
CA HIS A 76 -14.80 -18.82 -9.46
C HIS A 76 -15.77 -18.51 -8.30
N GLY A 77 -16.00 -19.49 -7.43
CA GLY A 77 -16.80 -19.32 -6.22
C GLY A 77 -16.17 -18.31 -5.25
N SER A 78 -14.85 -18.32 -5.09
CA SER A 78 -14.15 -17.35 -4.24
C SER A 78 -14.36 -15.91 -4.69
N PHE A 79 -14.33 -15.64 -6.00
CA PHE A 79 -14.66 -14.32 -6.54
C PHE A 79 -16.10 -13.89 -6.23
N LEU A 80 -17.04 -14.84 -6.31
CA LEU A 80 -18.45 -14.54 -5.94
C LEU A 80 -18.56 -14.24 -4.44
N PHE A 81 -17.85 -14.98 -3.59
CA PHE A 81 -17.80 -14.69 -2.15
C PHE A 81 -17.22 -13.31 -1.86
N ILE A 82 -16.14 -12.91 -2.55
CA ILE A 82 -15.55 -11.59 -2.42
C ILE A 82 -16.55 -10.51 -2.85
N LEU A 83 -17.27 -10.69 -3.97
CA LEU A 83 -18.29 -9.75 -4.43
C LEU A 83 -19.48 -9.66 -3.47
N VAL A 84 -19.92 -10.79 -2.90
CA VAL A 84 -20.98 -10.79 -1.88
C VAL A 84 -20.50 -10.04 -0.63
N GLY A 85 -19.28 -10.29 -0.18
CA GLY A 85 -18.68 -9.56 0.94
C GLY A 85 -18.61 -8.06 0.67
N ALA A 86 -18.15 -7.65 -0.52
CA ALA A 86 -18.11 -6.25 -0.92
C ALA A 86 -19.52 -5.62 -0.95
N MET A 87 -20.54 -6.35 -1.41
CA MET A 87 -21.93 -5.88 -1.41
C MET A 87 -22.49 -5.70 0.00
N ILE A 88 -22.15 -6.62 0.92
CA ILE A 88 -22.50 -6.50 2.35
C ILE A 88 -21.83 -5.27 2.95
N THR A 89 -20.53 -5.09 2.72
CA THR A 89 -19.79 -3.88 3.15
C THR A 89 -20.44 -2.63 2.62
N PHE A 90 -20.73 -2.58 1.31
CA PHE A 90 -21.38 -1.43 0.69
C PHE A 90 -22.73 -1.08 1.34
N SER A 91 -23.52 -2.08 1.72
CA SER A 91 -24.87 -1.89 2.23
C SER A 91 -24.92 -1.66 3.76
N CYS A 92 -23.97 -2.22 4.50
CA CYS A 92 -24.05 -2.32 5.96
C CYS A 92 -22.92 -1.61 6.70
N SER A 93 -21.82 -1.24 6.02
CA SER A 93 -20.72 -0.55 6.70
C SER A 93 -21.07 0.90 7.02
N LYS A 94 -20.46 1.40 8.08
CA LYS A 94 -20.49 2.81 8.46
C LYS A 94 -19.07 3.29 8.62
N LYS A 95 -18.75 4.43 7.99
CA LYS A 95 -17.44 5.05 8.06
C LYS A 95 -17.57 6.46 8.57
N GLY A 96 -16.61 6.92 9.35
CA GLY A 96 -16.66 8.28 9.86
C GLY A 96 -15.40 8.67 10.59
N TYR A 97 -15.50 9.80 11.29
CA TYR A 97 -14.40 10.37 12.06
C TYR A 97 -14.84 10.65 13.48
N MET A 98 -13.94 10.37 14.42
CA MET A 98 -14.11 10.65 15.83
C MET A 98 -12.98 11.55 16.29
N HIS A 99 -13.30 12.65 16.96
CA HIS A 99 -12.33 13.51 17.61
C HIS A 99 -12.28 13.17 19.09
N LEU A 100 -11.11 12.87 19.58
CA LEU A 100 -10.84 12.60 20.99
C LEU A 100 -9.97 13.71 21.56
N THR A 101 -10.38 14.29 22.69
CA THR A 101 -9.59 15.23 23.46
C THR A 101 -9.11 14.56 24.75
N VAL A 102 -7.89 14.87 25.17
CA VAL A 102 -7.30 14.29 26.39
C VAL A 102 -8.22 14.48 27.60
N GLY A 103 -8.46 13.39 28.33
CA GLY A 103 -9.29 13.35 29.52
C GLY A 103 -10.79 13.37 29.30
N THR A 104 -11.28 13.50 28.06
CA THR A 104 -12.71 13.54 27.73
C THR A 104 -13.19 12.21 27.20
N GLU A 105 -14.31 11.71 27.70
CA GLU A 105 -14.98 10.54 27.19
C GLU A 105 -15.85 10.88 25.99
N VAL A 106 -15.63 10.19 24.87
CA VAL A 106 -16.40 10.38 23.63
C VAL A 106 -17.04 9.06 23.25
N GLY A 107 -18.35 9.06 23.07
CA GLY A 107 -19.15 7.89 22.66
C GLY A 107 -19.84 8.06 21.30
N THR A 108 -19.38 9.03 20.50
CA THR A 108 -20.02 9.34 19.21
C THR A 108 -18.99 9.57 18.13
N PHE A 109 -19.35 9.32 16.88
CA PHE A 109 -18.55 9.69 15.72
C PHE A 109 -19.42 10.32 14.62
N ILE A 110 -18.82 11.08 13.74
CA ILE A 110 -19.50 11.74 12.62
C ILE A 110 -19.38 10.85 11.40
N ASP A 111 -20.52 10.42 10.86
CA ASP A 111 -20.59 9.64 9.63
C ASP A 111 -20.05 10.44 8.44
N GLN A 112 -19.22 9.82 7.62
CA GLN A 112 -18.55 10.48 6.50
C GLN A 112 -19.53 10.94 5.43
N ASP A 113 -20.54 10.12 5.12
CA ASP A 113 -21.48 10.36 4.04
C ASP A 113 -22.64 11.27 4.45
N SER A 114 -23.34 10.89 5.52
CA SER A 114 -24.55 11.61 5.97
C SER A 114 -24.24 12.81 6.86
N LYS A 115 -23.00 12.96 7.35
CA LYS A 115 -22.58 13.98 8.33
C LYS A 115 -23.39 13.92 9.63
N ARG A 116 -24.06 12.80 9.90
CA ARG A 116 -24.83 12.61 11.13
C ARG A 116 -23.95 12.07 12.24
N VAL A 117 -24.29 12.45 13.45
CA VAL A 117 -23.67 11.89 14.66
C VAL A 117 -24.24 10.50 14.90
N ILE A 118 -23.36 9.51 15.02
CA ILE A 118 -23.71 8.11 15.32
C ILE A 118 -23.17 7.79 16.71
N GLU A 119 -24.01 7.22 17.55
CA GLU A 119 -23.64 6.76 18.89
C GLU A 119 -22.94 5.39 18.84
N LEU A 120 -21.88 5.27 19.64
CA LEU A 120 -21.18 4.00 19.88
C LEU A 120 -21.79 3.30 21.12
N PRO A 121 -21.76 1.98 21.19
CA PRO A 121 -22.21 1.25 22.38
C PRO A 121 -21.21 1.30 23.55
N PHE A 122 -20.15 2.10 23.43
CA PHE A 122 -19.10 2.31 24.43
C PHE A 122 -18.51 3.72 24.27
N THR A 123 -17.76 4.17 25.27
CA THR A 123 -16.98 5.40 25.19
C THR A 123 -15.49 5.11 25.03
N LEU A 124 -14.77 6.02 24.42
CA LEU A 124 -13.31 6.06 24.37
C LEU A 124 -12.83 7.35 25.03
N CYS A 125 -11.75 7.25 25.79
CA CYS A 125 -11.09 8.38 26.43
C CYS A 125 -9.63 8.39 26.01
N LEU A 126 -9.15 9.51 25.50
CA LEU A 126 -7.74 9.71 25.19
C LEU A 126 -6.99 10.08 26.47
N ASP A 127 -6.02 9.29 26.86
CA ASP A 127 -5.16 9.60 28.01
C ASP A 127 -3.99 10.51 27.60
N SER A 128 -3.38 10.25 26.44
CA SER A 128 -2.35 11.11 25.86
C SER A 128 -2.15 10.81 24.37
N PHE A 129 -1.65 11.79 23.64
CA PHE A 129 -1.16 11.64 22.29
C PHE A 129 0.35 11.89 22.25
N ARG A 130 1.10 11.07 21.51
CA ARG A 130 2.55 11.23 21.36
C ARG A 130 2.99 11.01 19.93
N VAL A 131 3.95 11.82 19.52
CA VAL A 131 4.71 11.60 18.29
C VAL A 131 5.99 10.87 18.65
N GLU A 132 6.19 9.69 18.14
CA GLU A 132 7.42 8.93 18.28
C GLU A 132 8.37 9.33 17.14
N TYR A 133 9.64 9.53 17.46
CA TYR A 133 10.65 9.96 16.50
C TYR A 133 11.66 8.85 16.27
N TYR A 134 12.26 8.81 15.08
CA TYR A 134 13.40 7.91 14.84
C TYR A 134 14.56 8.28 15.77
N PRO A 135 15.27 7.30 16.35
CA PRO A 135 16.35 7.54 17.28
C PRO A 135 17.39 8.53 16.74
N GLY A 136 17.63 9.62 17.49
CA GLY A 136 18.61 10.64 17.14
C GLY A 136 18.18 11.60 16.03
N THR A 137 16.89 11.64 15.67
CA THR A 137 16.35 12.56 14.64
C THR A 137 15.06 13.24 15.12
N GLU A 138 14.67 14.33 14.44
CA GLU A 138 13.36 14.97 14.63
C GLU A 138 12.31 14.45 13.62
N ALA A 139 12.66 13.42 12.83
CA ALA A 139 11.74 12.84 11.87
C ALA A 139 10.72 11.93 12.58
N PRO A 140 9.39 12.18 12.43
CA PRO A 140 8.38 11.37 13.08
C PRO A 140 8.42 9.92 12.55
N ALA A 141 8.42 8.95 13.46
CA ALA A 141 8.38 7.53 13.17
C ALA A 141 6.96 6.97 13.27
N ASP A 142 6.19 7.38 14.29
CA ASP A 142 4.82 6.96 14.50
C ASP A 142 4.02 8.07 15.24
N TYR A 143 2.70 8.00 15.13
CA TYR A 143 1.75 8.86 15.81
C TYR A 143 0.85 8.00 16.67
N VAL A 144 0.96 8.10 17.99
CA VAL A 144 0.36 7.16 18.93
C VAL A 144 -0.65 7.84 19.82
N SER A 145 -1.89 7.38 19.78
CA SER A 145 -2.97 7.75 20.69
C SER A 145 -3.13 6.69 21.76
N TYR A 146 -2.85 7.05 23.01
CA TYR A 146 -3.03 6.17 24.15
C TYR A 146 -4.47 6.29 24.65
N ILE A 147 -5.22 5.21 24.50
CA ILE A 147 -6.64 5.14 24.87
C ILE A 147 -6.76 4.46 26.23
N ARG A 148 -7.57 5.04 27.11
CA ARG A 148 -7.83 4.47 28.45
C ARG A 148 -8.46 3.09 28.33
N ASP A 149 -7.94 2.13 29.09
CA ASP A 149 -8.43 0.72 29.13
C ASP A 149 -8.46 0.03 27.76
N ALA A 150 -7.60 0.45 26.83
CA ALA A 150 -7.48 -0.15 25.51
C ALA A 150 -6.03 -0.14 25.00
N GLU A 151 -5.78 -0.89 23.92
CA GLU A 151 -4.48 -0.83 23.24
C GLU A 151 -4.28 0.53 22.53
N PRO A 152 -3.04 1.03 22.50
CA PRO A 152 -2.74 2.27 21.80
C PRO A 152 -3.06 2.17 20.31
N VAL A 153 -3.62 3.24 19.75
CA VAL A 153 -3.89 3.37 18.31
C VAL A 153 -2.74 4.13 17.66
N SER A 154 -2.15 3.56 16.62
CA SER A 154 -1.10 4.22 15.85
C SER A 154 -1.24 3.97 14.35
N MET A 155 -0.33 4.50 13.54
CA MET A 155 -0.36 4.32 12.09
C MET A 155 -0.40 2.84 11.68
N ASN A 156 0.22 1.95 12.49
CA ASN A 156 0.34 0.52 12.20
C ASN A 156 -0.42 -0.37 13.21
N ARG A 157 -1.06 0.22 14.21
CA ARG A 157 -1.85 -0.49 15.23
C ARG A 157 -3.25 0.08 15.28
N ILE A 158 -4.22 -0.76 14.99
CA ILE A 158 -5.63 -0.40 15.01
C ILE A 158 -6.27 -0.90 16.30
N LEU A 159 -7.19 -0.12 16.86
CA LEU A 159 -8.06 -0.59 17.93
C LEU A 159 -9.31 -1.23 17.31
N SER A 160 -9.62 -2.46 17.71
CA SER A 160 -10.84 -3.15 17.30
C SER A 160 -11.70 -3.46 18.52
N ARG A 161 -12.92 -2.90 18.57
CA ARG A 161 -13.85 -3.11 19.70
C ARG A 161 -15.29 -3.24 19.20
N GLN A 162 -15.94 -4.33 19.53
CA GLN A 162 -17.36 -4.61 19.19
C GLN A 162 -17.70 -4.41 17.69
N GLY A 163 -16.79 -4.82 16.78
CA GLY A 163 -16.96 -4.68 15.32
C GLY A 163 -16.57 -3.33 14.75
N TYR A 164 -16.30 -2.34 15.61
CA TYR A 164 -15.70 -1.05 15.21
C TYR A 164 -14.19 -1.17 15.15
N ARG A 165 -13.60 -0.49 14.16
CA ARG A 165 -12.16 -0.37 13.96
C ARG A 165 -11.77 1.10 13.93
N PHE A 166 -10.78 1.45 14.72
CA PHE A 166 -10.28 2.82 14.87
C PHE A 166 -8.86 2.88 14.33
N TYR A 167 -8.62 3.85 13.46
CA TYR A 167 -7.35 4.08 12.80
C TYR A 167 -6.87 5.50 13.12
N GLN A 168 -5.58 5.67 13.39
CA GLN A 168 -4.99 7.00 13.53
C GLN A 168 -5.09 7.76 12.21
N SER A 169 -5.74 8.91 12.20
CA SER A 169 -5.96 9.72 11.01
C SER A 169 -5.21 11.05 11.06
N SER A 170 -5.41 11.83 12.11
CA SER A 170 -4.80 13.12 12.32
C SER A 170 -4.68 13.42 13.80
N PHE A 171 -4.17 14.60 14.16
CA PHE A 171 -4.06 15.08 15.53
C PHE A 171 -4.14 16.62 15.55
N ASP A 172 -4.42 17.19 16.71
CA ASP A 172 -4.47 18.64 16.89
C ASP A 172 -3.06 19.21 17.06
N ASP A 173 -2.85 20.46 16.64
CA ASP A 173 -1.53 21.11 16.66
C ASP A 173 -0.96 21.23 18.09
N ASP A 174 -1.81 21.33 19.10
CA ASP A 174 -1.45 21.37 20.52
C ASP A 174 -1.10 19.97 21.08
N LYS A 175 -1.33 18.90 20.31
CA LYS A 175 -1.17 17.50 20.72
C LYS A 175 -2.07 17.06 21.87
N GLU A 176 -3.11 17.82 22.19
CA GLU A 176 -4.11 17.48 23.21
C GLU A 176 -5.34 16.78 22.62
N GLY A 177 -5.41 16.68 21.29
CA GLY A 177 -6.46 15.98 20.57
C GLY A 177 -5.96 15.03 19.49
N SER A 178 -6.76 14.01 19.21
CA SER A 178 -6.51 13.01 18.17
C SER A 178 -7.76 12.74 17.36
N TRP A 179 -7.59 12.65 16.04
CA TRP A 179 -8.63 12.28 15.10
C TRP A 179 -8.48 10.83 14.69
N LEU A 180 -9.50 10.04 14.99
CA LEU A 180 -9.55 8.64 14.59
C LEU A 180 -10.55 8.44 13.45
N SER A 181 -10.15 7.74 12.42
CA SER A 181 -11.07 7.21 11.41
C SER A 181 -11.76 5.97 11.97
N VAL A 182 -13.08 5.94 11.90
CA VAL A 182 -13.92 4.87 12.43
C VAL A 182 -14.51 4.07 11.26
N ASN A 183 -14.38 2.76 11.31
CA ASN A 183 -15.00 1.85 10.35
C ASN A 183 -15.75 0.73 11.09
N TYR A 184 -17.03 0.63 10.82
CA TYR A 184 -17.89 -0.44 11.32
C TYR A 184 -18.32 -1.33 10.16
N ASP A 185 -17.81 -2.54 10.11
CA ASP A 185 -18.20 -3.56 9.13
C ASP A 185 -18.09 -4.95 9.78
N PRO A 186 -19.13 -5.38 10.51
CA PRO A 186 -19.08 -6.63 11.27
C PRO A 186 -19.16 -7.86 10.38
N TRP A 187 -19.75 -7.78 9.20
CA TRP A 187 -20.07 -8.94 8.36
C TRP A 187 -19.29 -8.98 7.03
N GLY A 188 -19.21 -7.86 6.33
CA GLY A 188 -18.67 -7.82 4.96
C GLY A 188 -17.20 -8.19 4.92
N ILE A 189 -16.41 -7.72 5.89
CA ILE A 189 -15.00 -8.05 6.01
C ILE A 189 -14.80 -9.56 6.20
N GLY A 190 -15.57 -10.20 7.10
CA GLY A 190 -15.44 -11.64 7.36
C GLY A 190 -15.73 -12.49 6.12
N VAL A 191 -16.80 -12.16 5.39
CA VAL A 191 -17.17 -12.83 4.13
C VAL A 191 -16.10 -12.63 3.06
N THR A 192 -15.58 -11.41 2.91
CA THR A 192 -14.52 -11.09 1.95
C THR A 192 -13.23 -11.85 2.25
N TYR A 193 -12.81 -11.92 3.52
CA TYR A 193 -11.64 -12.69 3.92
C TYR A 193 -11.83 -14.21 3.70
N ALA A 194 -13.01 -14.75 3.95
CA ALA A 194 -13.32 -16.15 3.59
C ALA A 194 -13.13 -16.37 2.08
N GLY A 195 -13.59 -15.42 1.26
CA GLY A 195 -13.35 -15.44 -0.19
C GLY A 195 -11.87 -15.42 -0.55
N TYR A 196 -11.05 -14.59 0.10
CA TYR A 196 -9.59 -14.55 -0.14
C TYR A 196 -8.89 -15.87 0.26
N ILE A 197 -9.28 -16.47 1.36
CA ILE A 197 -8.75 -17.78 1.78
C ILE A 197 -9.09 -18.85 0.75
N LEU A 198 -10.36 -18.91 0.31
CA LEU A 198 -10.79 -19.83 -0.74
C LEU A 198 -10.04 -19.61 -2.04
N LEU A 199 -9.81 -18.34 -2.42
CA LEU A 199 -9.01 -17.96 -3.60
C LEU A 199 -7.59 -18.51 -3.49
N GLY A 200 -6.91 -18.26 -2.37
CA GLY A 200 -5.56 -18.75 -2.12
C GLY A 200 -5.47 -20.27 -2.20
N ILE A 201 -6.40 -20.98 -1.52
CA ILE A 201 -6.47 -22.44 -1.55
C ILE A 201 -6.68 -22.96 -2.97
N SER A 202 -7.61 -22.38 -3.72
CA SER A 202 -7.91 -22.80 -5.09
C SER A 202 -6.72 -22.57 -6.04
N MET A 203 -6.04 -21.44 -5.91
CA MET A 203 -4.84 -21.12 -6.70
C MET A 203 -3.70 -22.12 -6.42
N LEU A 204 -3.44 -22.38 -5.13
CA LEU A 204 -2.43 -23.39 -4.74
C LEU A 204 -2.79 -24.77 -5.25
N TRP A 205 -4.08 -25.16 -5.14
CA TRP A 205 -4.54 -26.44 -5.67
C TRP A 205 -4.33 -26.57 -7.18
N MET A 206 -4.67 -25.51 -7.93
CA MET A 206 -4.44 -25.50 -9.39
C MET A 206 -2.95 -25.54 -9.75
N LEU A 207 -2.10 -24.91 -8.95
CA LEU A 207 -0.66 -24.89 -9.15
C LEU A 207 -0.01 -26.27 -8.87
N VAL A 208 -0.40 -26.90 -7.74
CA VAL A 208 0.18 -28.17 -7.27
C VAL A 208 -0.47 -29.38 -7.95
N GLY A 209 -1.71 -29.26 -8.42
CA GLY A 209 -2.50 -30.34 -9.02
C GLY A 209 -1.79 -31.09 -10.13
N ARG A 210 -1.72 -32.43 -10.01
CA ARG A 210 -0.98 -33.29 -10.98
C ARG A 210 -1.57 -33.25 -12.40
N SER A 211 -2.88 -33.05 -12.53
CA SER A 211 -3.63 -33.02 -13.81
C SER A 211 -3.94 -31.57 -14.28
N GLY A 212 -3.38 -30.57 -13.61
CA GLY A 212 -3.67 -29.15 -13.89
C GLY A 212 -3.05 -28.66 -15.22
N GLU A 213 -3.75 -27.73 -15.87
CA GLU A 213 -3.31 -27.01 -17.06
C GLU A 213 -1.94 -26.37 -16.87
N PHE A 214 -1.64 -25.89 -15.65
CA PHE A 214 -0.36 -25.26 -15.30
C PHE A 214 0.81 -26.23 -15.52
N ARG A 215 0.70 -27.48 -15.01
CA ARG A 215 1.74 -28.50 -15.24
C ARG A 215 1.82 -28.96 -16.71
N ARG A 216 0.68 -28.96 -17.43
CA ARG A 216 0.65 -29.23 -18.85
C ARG A 216 1.41 -28.15 -19.64
N LEU A 217 1.19 -26.88 -19.28
CA LEU A 217 1.90 -25.74 -19.87
C LEU A 217 3.40 -25.77 -19.56
N LEU A 218 3.78 -26.06 -18.30
CA LEU A 218 5.19 -26.20 -17.93
C LEU A 218 5.93 -27.30 -18.70
N ARG A 219 5.21 -28.37 -19.13
CA ARG A 219 5.75 -29.45 -19.93
C ARG A 219 5.73 -29.14 -21.43
N HIS A 220 5.18 -28.03 -21.84
CA HIS A 220 5.08 -27.70 -23.27
C HIS A 220 6.49 -27.46 -23.86
N PRO A 221 6.81 -28.04 -25.04
CA PRO A 221 8.15 -27.95 -25.62
C PRO A 221 8.64 -26.52 -25.87
N LEU A 222 7.72 -25.60 -26.16
CA LEU A 222 8.03 -24.16 -26.37
C LEU A 222 8.49 -23.50 -25.08
N LEU A 223 7.90 -23.81 -23.92
CA LEU A 223 8.33 -23.27 -22.64
C LEU A 223 9.65 -23.88 -22.17
N ARG A 224 9.89 -25.15 -22.47
CA ARG A 224 11.15 -25.81 -22.17
C ARG A 224 12.32 -25.20 -22.98
N LYS A 225 12.07 -24.76 -24.21
CA LYS A 225 13.03 -23.98 -25.02
C LYS A 225 13.08 -22.50 -24.63
N GLY A 226 11.96 -21.92 -24.20
CA GLY A 226 11.86 -20.51 -23.81
C GLY A 226 12.26 -20.22 -22.36
N GLY A 227 12.31 -21.23 -21.49
CA GLY A 227 12.80 -21.06 -20.10
C GLY A 227 14.23 -20.53 -20.08
N MET A 228 15.07 -20.98 -21.02
CA MET A 228 16.42 -20.44 -21.18
C MET A 228 16.40 -18.98 -21.65
N PHE A 229 15.43 -18.59 -22.48
CA PHE A 229 15.26 -17.19 -22.92
C PHE A 229 14.76 -16.27 -21.79
N VAL A 230 13.86 -16.75 -20.93
CA VAL A 230 13.40 -15.99 -19.74
C VAL A 230 14.55 -15.85 -18.74
N TRP A 231 15.33 -16.89 -18.51
CA TRP A 231 16.55 -16.81 -17.69
C TRP A 231 17.59 -15.88 -18.30
N LEU A 232 17.74 -15.89 -19.63
CA LEU A 232 18.62 -14.97 -20.33
C LEU A 232 18.11 -13.53 -20.25
N LEU A 233 16.80 -13.31 -20.36
CA LEU A 233 16.16 -12.00 -20.22
C LEU A 233 16.30 -11.47 -18.78
N MET A 234 16.10 -12.31 -17.77
CA MET A 234 16.35 -11.96 -16.36
C MET A 234 17.83 -11.66 -16.12
N ALA A 235 18.73 -12.43 -16.69
CA ALA A 235 20.17 -12.17 -16.61
C ALA A 235 20.56 -10.87 -17.31
N VAL A 236 19.96 -10.54 -18.46
CA VAL A 236 20.17 -9.26 -19.15
C VAL A 236 19.64 -8.09 -18.32
N VAL A 237 18.47 -8.22 -17.69
CA VAL A 237 17.92 -7.17 -16.80
C VAL A 237 18.84 -6.96 -15.58
N THR A 238 19.41 -8.03 -15.01
CA THR A 238 20.37 -7.90 -13.91
C THR A 238 21.72 -7.32 -14.38
N VAL A 239 22.17 -7.61 -15.59
CA VAL A 239 23.39 -7.04 -16.16
C VAL A 239 23.20 -5.57 -16.53
N VAL A 240 22.05 -5.18 -17.08
CA VAL A 240 21.74 -3.77 -17.39
C VAL A 240 21.62 -2.92 -16.10
N GLN A 241 21.21 -3.50 -14.97
CA GLN A 241 21.27 -2.82 -13.67
C GLN A 241 22.69 -2.77 -13.08
N ALA A 242 23.59 -3.58 -13.57
CA ALA A 242 25.00 -3.62 -13.21
C ALA A 242 25.90 -2.78 -14.16
N GLU A 243 25.33 -1.81 -14.88
CA GLU A 243 26.15 -0.80 -15.54
C GLU A 243 26.78 0.04 -14.43
N ASN A 244 27.96 -0.42 -14.01
CA ASN A 244 28.87 0.29 -13.12
C ASN A 244 29.25 1.60 -13.79
N ARG A 245 28.44 2.66 -13.61
CA ARG A 245 28.92 4.00 -13.74
C ARG A 245 30.00 4.14 -12.66
N SER A 246 31.26 4.10 -13.09
CA SER A 246 32.38 4.38 -12.21
C SER A 246 32.33 5.87 -11.86
N LEU A 247 31.52 6.20 -10.85
CA LEU A 247 31.53 7.53 -10.28
C LEU A 247 32.91 7.78 -9.71
N PRO A 248 33.49 8.97 -9.90
CA PRO A 248 34.79 9.31 -9.37
C PRO A 248 34.69 9.42 -7.85
N ALA A 249 34.94 8.31 -7.20
CA ALA A 249 35.00 8.20 -5.76
C ALA A 249 36.43 8.35 -5.27
N LEU A 250 36.56 8.74 -4.01
CA LEU A 250 37.85 8.66 -3.29
C LEU A 250 38.37 7.22 -3.29
N ALA A 251 39.67 7.03 -3.43
CA ALA A 251 40.28 5.75 -3.21
C ALA A 251 39.97 5.27 -1.78
N LEU A 252 39.68 3.98 -1.61
CA LEU A 252 39.24 3.40 -0.33
C LEU A 252 40.18 3.80 0.81
N ARG A 253 41.50 3.76 0.58
CA ARG A 253 42.53 4.14 1.56
C ARG A 253 42.45 5.63 1.99
N GLN A 254 42.01 6.50 1.09
CA GLN A 254 41.83 7.93 1.41
C GLN A 254 40.52 8.15 2.18
N ALA A 255 39.46 7.43 1.81
CA ALA A 255 38.18 7.46 2.50
C ALA A 255 38.33 6.95 3.94
N ASP A 256 39.06 5.86 4.16
CA ASP A 256 39.36 5.34 5.49
C ASP A 256 40.11 6.33 6.36
N SER A 257 41.07 7.09 5.79
CA SER A 257 41.78 8.13 6.52
C SER A 257 40.91 9.32 6.90
N LEU A 258 39.89 9.63 6.06
CA LEU A 258 38.90 10.67 6.33
C LEU A 258 37.89 10.23 7.40
N ALA A 259 37.56 8.95 7.47
CA ALA A 259 36.55 8.40 8.37
C ALA A 259 36.75 8.81 9.83
N PHE A 260 38.01 8.89 10.27
CA PHE A 260 38.39 9.20 11.65
C PHE A 260 38.63 10.68 11.91
N LYS A 261 38.57 11.54 10.88
CA LYS A 261 38.71 12.99 11.07
C LYS A 261 37.50 13.52 11.83
N GLN A 262 37.76 14.37 12.81
CA GLN A 262 36.72 14.97 13.63
C GLN A 262 36.09 16.18 12.87
N VAL A 263 34.80 16.25 12.89
CA VAL A 263 34.01 17.32 12.29
C VAL A 263 32.93 17.78 13.26
N ILE A 264 32.50 19.01 13.15
CA ILE A 264 31.33 19.51 13.92
C ILE A 264 30.06 19.19 13.14
N TYR A 265 29.17 18.44 13.77
CA TYR A 265 27.89 18.05 13.19
C TYR A 265 26.81 18.06 14.29
N HIS A 266 25.73 18.84 14.09
CA HIS A 266 24.69 19.06 15.11
C HIS A 266 25.27 19.52 16.48
N ASP A 267 26.15 20.53 16.45
CA ASP A 267 26.83 21.09 17.62
C ASP A 267 27.67 20.09 18.45
N ARG A 268 28.02 18.96 17.86
CA ARG A 268 28.85 17.92 18.46
C ARG A 268 30.07 17.65 17.59
N VAL A 269 31.16 17.35 18.24
CA VAL A 269 32.37 16.84 17.57
C VAL A 269 32.18 15.35 17.36
N VAL A 270 32.08 14.94 16.09
CA VAL A 270 31.88 13.53 15.70
C VAL A 270 32.90 13.12 14.64
N PRO A 271 33.22 11.82 14.49
CA PRO A 271 34.01 11.35 13.35
C PRO A 271 33.30 11.62 12.02
N PHE A 272 34.06 11.91 10.97
CA PHE A 272 33.52 12.15 9.63
C PHE A 272 32.66 10.99 9.11
N ASN A 273 32.97 9.75 9.49
CA ASN A 273 32.15 8.57 9.19
C ASN A 273 30.69 8.75 9.65
N THR A 274 30.48 9.27 10.86
CA THR A 274 29.14 9.49 11.41
C THR A 274 28.34 10.48 10.54
N LEU A 275 28.96 11.61 10.21
CA LEU A 275 28.36 12.60 9.31
C LEU A 275 28.08 11.99 7.92
N ALA A 276 29.06 11.33 7.31
CA ALA A 276 28.96 10.77 5.98
C ALA A 276 27.84 9.72 5.89
N ARG A 277 27.76 8.84 6.88
CA ARG A 277 26.74 7.79 6.94
C ARG A 277 25.33 8.38 7.06
N ASP A 278 25.15 9.39 7.91
CA ASP A 278 23.87 10.04 8.10
C ASP A 278 23.39 10.76 6.82
N PHE A 279 24.29 11.48 6.15
CA PHE A 279 24.00 12.15 4.88
C PHE A 279 23.62 11.16 3.77
N VAL A 280 24.42 10.12 3.57
CA VAL A 280 24.16 9.13 2.52
C VAL A 280 22.85 8.41 2.81
N LEU A 281 22.60 8.02 4.05
CA LEU A 281 21.35 7.36 4.43
C LEU A 281 20.13 8.25 4.20
N LYS A 282 20.18 9.52 4.57
CA LYS A 282 19.09 10.49 4.38
C LYS A 282 18.81 10.77 2.91
N LEU A 283 19.83 10.87 2.08
CA LEU A 283 19.67 11.18 0.66
C LEU A 283 19.29 9.97 -0.17
N THR A 284 19.88 8.80 0.09
CA THR A 284 19.73 7.62 -0.76
C THR A 284 18.80 6.56 -0.20
N GLY A 285 18.40 6.70 1.07
CA GLY A 285 17.63 5.68 1.80
C GLY A 285 18.44 4.41 2.15
N LYS A 286 19.75 4.39 1.86
CA LYS A 286 20.65 3.25 2.08
C LYS A 286 21.95 3.69 2.75
N PRO A 287 22.61 2.83 3.53
CA PRO A 287 23.88 3.17 4.19
C PRO A 287 25.08 3.24 3.24
N SER A 288 24.93 2.93 1.96
CA SER A 288 25.96 2.95 0.92
C SER A 288 25.31 3.30 -0.43
N TYR A 289 26.07 3.81 -1.38
CA TYR A 289 25.58 4.15 -2.72
C TYR A 289 26.54 3.66 -3.81
N GLY A 290 26.04 3.00 -4.83
CA GLY A 290 26.84 2.50 -5.95
C GLY A 290 27.98 1.54 -5.57
N GLY A 291 27.83 0.80 -4.45
CA GLY A 291 28.90 -0.08 -3.94
C GLY A 291 30.05 0.63 -3.20
N MET A 292 29.91 1.96 -3.00
CA MET A 292 30.90 2.82 -2.32
C MET A 292 30.53 3.01 -0.85
N THR A 293 31.55 3.22 -0.02
CA THR A 293 31.34 3.57 1.41
C THR A 293 30.82 5.01 1.52
N PRO A 294 30.13 5.36 2.63
CA PRO A 294 29.64 6.72 2.85
C PRO A 294 30.72 7.79 2.72
N GLU A 295 31.93 7.50 3.21
CA GLU A 295 33.07 8.40 3.15
C GLU A 295 33.56 8.62 1.70
N GLN A 296 33.50 7.58 0.88
CA GLN A 296 33.81 7.68 -0.55
C GLN A 296 32.81 8.56 -1.28
N VAL A 297 31.52 8.42 -0.95
CA VAL A 297 30.42 9.18 -1.56
C VAL A 297 30.53 10.65 -1.17
N VAL A 298 30.57 10.96 0.13
CA VAL A 298 30.61 12.35 0.62
C VAL A 298 31.93 13.00 0.25
N GLY A 299 33.05 12.28 0.29
CA GLY A 299 34.33 12.76 -0.20
C GLY A 299 34.30 13.05 -1.71
N GLY A 300 33.58 12.25 -2.49
CA GLY A 300 33.34 12.49 -3.91
C GLY A 300 32.55 13.77 -4.15
N TRP A 301 31.50 14.04 -3.38
CA TRP A 301 30.74 15.30 -3.47
C TRP A 301 31.58 16.54 -3.19
N LEU A 302 32.46 16.44 -2.19
CA LEU A 302 33.30 17.57 -1.80
C LEU A 302 34.40 17.86 -2.81
N LEU A 303 34.96 16.83 -3.46
CA LEU A 303 36.09 16.97 -4.34
C LEU A 303 35.73 17.15 -5.82
N ARG A 304 34.56 16.61 -6.24
CA ARG A 304 34.11 16.67 -7.63
C ARG A 304 32.60 16.92 -7.74
N PRO A 305 32.09 18.04 -7.22
CA PRO A 305 30.69 18.36 -7.21
C PRO A 305 30.06 18.40 -8.60
N GLU A 306 30.83 18.78 -9.62
CA GLU A 306 30.39 18.91 -11.01
C GLU A 306 29.92 17.56 -11.61
N VAL A 307 30.46 16.45 -11.15
CA VAL A 307 30.06 15.11 -11.62
C VAL A 307 28.88 14.59 -10.83
N TRP A 308 28.88 14.83 -9.52
CA TRP A 308 27.87 14.32 -8.62
C TRP A 308 26.55 15.08 -8.65
N GLN A 309 26.53 16.35 -9.07
CA GLN A 309 25.30 17.16 -9.17
C GLN A 309 24.26 16.58 -10.13
N ASN A 310 24.67 15.77 -11.12
CA ASN A 310 23.78 15.17 -12.10
C ASN A 310 23.40 13.72 -11.75
N GLU A 311 23.88 13.22 -10.61
CA GLU A 311 23.60 11.85 -10.20
C GLU A 311 22.25 11.75 -9.46
N PRO A 312 21.31 10.91 -9.91
CA PRO A 312 19.98 10.77 -9.31
C PRO A 312 20.02 9.98 -7.99
N MET A 313 20.58 10.60 -6.94
CA MET A 313 20.77 9.94 -5.63
C MET A 313 19.59 10.13 -4.67
N ILE A 314 18.78 11.15 -4.89
CA ILE A 314 17.76 11.53 -3.91
C ILE A 314 16.63 10.49 -3.90
N TYR A 315 16.54 9.73 -2.82
CA TYR A 315 15.44 8.81 -2.59
C TYR A 315 14.24 9.56 -2.01
N ILE A 316 13.20 9.74 -2.83
CA ILE A 316 11.94 10.31 -2.36
C ILE A 316 11.03 9.14 -1.99
N LYS A 317 10.82 8.92 -0.69
CA LYS A 317 9.78 8.03 -0.21
C LYS A 317 8.44 8.75 -0.44
N LEU A 318 7.76 8.43 -1.55
CA LEU A 318 6.40 8.87 -1.78
C LEU A 318 5.46 8.17 -0.77
N SER A 319 5.45 8.69 0.44
CA SER A 319 4.37 8.43 1.37
C SER A 319 3.22 9.36 0.96
N LEU A 320 2.10 8.79 0.52
CA LEU A 320 0.89 9.52 0.14
C LEU A 320 0.30 10.38 1.30
N ILE A 321 0.88 10.30 2.48
CA ILE A 321 0.45 11.03 3.69
C ILE A 321 1.08 12.44 3.79
N HIS A 322 2.12 12.75 3.03
CA HIS A 322 2.86 14.02 3.09
C HIS A 322 2.72 14.91 1.86
N ILE A 323 1.57 14.89 1.20
CA ILE A 323 1.18 16.04 0.38
C ILE A 323 0.46 17.01 1.33
N SER A 324 1.21 17.66 2.21
CA SER A 324 0.76 18.87 2.85
C SER A 324 0.53 19.91 1.76
N GLU A 325 -0.69 20.47 1.71
CA GLU A 325 -1.02 21.60 0.87
C GLU A 325 0.06 22.70 1.01
N PRO A 326 0.44 23.35 -0.11
CA PRO A 326 1.31 24.50 -0.02
C PRO A 326 0.59 25.56 0.84
N THR A 327 1.17 25.88 1.97
CA THR A 327 0.73 26.99 2.82
C THR A 327 0.61 28.23 1.95
N ARG A 328 -0.61 28.63 1.61
CA ARG A 328 -0.88 29.96 1.06
C ARG A 328 -0.41 30.96 2.11
N ARG A 329 0.74 31.56 1.88
CA ARG A 329 1.06 32.85 2.50
C ARG A 329 0.08 33.86 1.92
N THR A 330 -0.93 34.23 2.68
CA THR A 330 -1.67 35.47 2.45
C THR A 330 -0.77 36.63 2.82
N PRO A 331 -0.81 37.75 2.06
CA PRO A 331 0.01 38.94 2.30
C PRO A 331 -0.35 39.68 3.59
#